data_65455b186ecc8abae47f4c5db54e96db
#
_entry.id   65455b186ecc8abae47f4c5db54e96db
#
_cell.length_a   1.000
_cell.length_b   1.000
_cell.length_c   1.000
_cell.angle_alpha   90.00
_cell.angle_beta   90.00
_cell.angle_gamma   90.00
#
_symmetry.space_group_name_H-M   'P 1'
#
loop_
_entity.id
_entity.type
_entity.pdbx_description
1 polymer ?
#
loop_
_entity_poly.entity_id
_entity_poly.type
_entity_poly.pdbx_seq_one_letter_code
_entity_poly.pdbx_strand_id
1 'polypeptide(L)' 'INPQKQGQGLGSQALRKFVSLAFENEDIDTISLNVYEANQTAYNLYQKEGFEIVQMVEEPVRKYIMKKFR' A
#
# COMPACT_ATOMS: atom_id res chain seq x y z
N ILE A 1 -13.16 -12.86 -12.31
CA ILE A 1 -12.94 -12.43 -10.93
C ILE A 1 -13.50 -11.03 -10.74
N ASN A 2 -14.18 -10.84 -9.66
CA ASN A 2 -14.72 -9.54 -9.34
C ASN A 2 -13.73 -8.77 -8.46
N PRO A 3 -13.05 -7.76 -9.00
CA PRO A 3 -12.04 -7.03 -8.24
C PRO A 3 -12.59 -6.35 -6.99
N GLN A 4 -13.85 -5.97 -7.02
CA GLN A 4 -14.46 -5.30 -5.89
C GLN A 4 -14.57 -6.20 -4.68
N LYS A 5 -14.95 -7.44 -4.89
CA LYS A 5 -15.01 -8.39 -3.79
C LYS A 5 -13.64 -8.67 -3.21
N GLN A 6 -12.66 -8.78 -4.07
CA GLN A 6 -11.29 -9.02 -3.63
C GLN A 6 -10.76 -7.86 -2.81
N GLY A 7 -11.12 -6.65 -3.18
CA GLY A 7 -10.58 -5.48 -2.51
C GLY A 7 -11.14 -5.26 -1.12
N GLN A 8 -12.25 -5.87 -0.77
CA GLN A 8 -12.91 -5.54 0.49
C GLN A 8 -12.37 -6.31 1.69
N GLY A 9 -11.97 -7.53 1.52
CA GLY A 9 -11.47 -8.31 2.64
C GLY A 9 -10.14 -8.98 2.30
N LEU A 10 -10.09 -9.61 1.15
CA LEU A 10 -8.91 -10.36 0.74
C LEU A 10 -7.74 -9.43 0.45
N GLY A 11 -8.02 -8.23 -0.05
CA GLY A 11 -6.95 -7.28 -0.32
C GLY A 11 -6.22 -6.87 0.95
N SER A 12 -6.97 -6.60 2.02
CA SER A 12 -6.38 -6.22 3.29
C SER A 12 -5.57 -7.37 3.90
N GLN A 13 -6.11 -8.58 3.85
CA GLN A 13 -5.42 -9.74 4.37
C GLN A 13 -4.15 -10.04 3.59
N ALA A 14 -4.22 -9.92 2.26
CA ALA A 14 -3.05 -10.15 1.42
C ALA A 14 -1.96 -9.13 1.71
N LEU A 15 -2.34 -7.87 1.89
CA LEU A 15 -1.38 -6.83 2.19
C LEU A 15 -0.72 -7.05 3.55
N ARG A 16 -1.51 -7.41 4.55
CA ARG A 16 -0.97 -7.69 5.89
C ARG A 16 0.02 -8.84 5.86
N LYS A 17 -0.32 -9.88 5.11
CA LYS A 17 0.57 -11.03 4.98
C LYS A 17 1.86 -10.64 4.28
N PHE A 18 1.75 -9.84 3.22
CA PHE A 18 2.93 -9.35 2.51
C PHE A 18 3.83 -8.55 3.44
N VAL A 19 3.25 -7.62 4.20
CA VAL A 19 4.01 -6.80 5.14
C VAL A 19 4.67 -7.66 6.20
N SER A 20 3.93 -8.62 6.74
CA SER A 20 4.47 -9.52 7.75
C SER A 20 5.65 -10.32 7.22
N LEU A 21 5.51 -10.87 6.02
CA LEU A 21 6.59 -11.64 5.41
C LEU A 21 7.81 -10.78 5.12
N ALA A 22 7.58 -9.57 4.63
CA ALA A 22 8.68 -8.65 4.35
C ALA A 22 9.45 -8.31 5.62
N PHE A 23 8.74 -8.05 6.71
CA PHE A 23 9.38 -7.67 7.96
C PHE A 23 9.99 -8.86 8.73
N GLU A 24 9.76 -10.08 8.28
CA GLU A 24 10.50 -11.22 8.82
C GLU A 24 11.98 -11.13 8.47
N ASN A 25 12.30 -10.45 7.38
CA ASN A 25 13.68 -10.19 7.02
C ASN A 25 14.18 -9.02 7.86
N GLU A 26 15.16 -9.28 8.71
CA GLU A 26 15.68 -8.28 9.64
C GLU A 26 16.33 -7.10 8.93
N ASP A 27 16.73 -7.26 7.68
CA ASP A 27 17.35 -6.19 6.92
C ASP A 27 16.31 -5.21 6.35
N ILE A 28 15.04 -5.57 6.39
CA ILE A 28 13.97 -4.72 5.89
C ILE A 28 13.29 -4.02 7.06
N ASP A 29 13.39 -2.70 7.10
CA ASP A 29 12.71 -1.89 8.11
C ASP A 29 11.72 -0.92 7.51
N THR A 30 11.60 -0.89 6.18
CA THR A 30 10.71 0.02 5.47
C THR A 30 10.16 -0.66 4.23
N ILE A 31 8.87 -0.51 4.00
CA ILE A 31 8.22 -0.96 2.77
C ILE A 31 7.71 0.27 2.05
N SER A 32 8.10 0.43 0.79
CA SER A 32 7.71 1.57 -0.05
C SER A 32 6.85 1.08 -1.20
N LEU A 33 5.81 1.86 -1.52
CA LEU A 33 4.97 1.56 -2.67
C LEU A 33 4.43 2.85 -3.28
N ASN A 34 3.94 2.73 -4.51
CA ASN A 34 3.34 3.84 -5.23
C ASN A 34 1.87 3.55 -5.44
N VAL A 35 1.04 4.58 -5.31
CA VAL A 35 -0.39 4.46 -5.58
C VAL A 35 -0.84 5.69 -6.36
N TYR A 36 -1.57 5.46 -7.45
CA TYR A 36 -2.11 6.56 -8.23
C TYR A 36 -3.26 7.23 -7.47
N GLU A 37 -3.34 8.53 -7.56
CA GLU A 37 -4.41 9.28 -6.92
C GLU A 37 -5.79 8.79 -7.33
N ALA A 38 -5.93 8.42 -8.60
CA ALA A 38 -7.20 7.92 -9.12
C ALA A 38 -7.61 6.59 -8.51
N ASN A 39 -6.66 5.84 -7.93
CA ASN A 39 -6.95 4.55 -7.34
C ASN A 39 -7.24 4.72 -5.85
N GLN A 40 -8.41 5.26 -5.55
CA GLN A 40 -8.79 5.54 -4.17
C GLN A 40 -8.96 4.30 -3.33
N THR A 41 -9.37 3.20 -3.94
CA THR A 41 -9.51 1.93 -3.23
C THR A 41 -8.18 1.48 -2.65
N ALA A 42 -7.14 1.51 -3.48
CA ALA A 42 -5.80 1.12 -3.03
C ALA A 42 -5.25 2.11 -2.01
N TYR A 43 -5.44 3.40 -2.26
CA TYR A 43 -4.98 4.44 -1.35
C TYR A 43 -5.58 4.24 0.05
N ASN A 44 -6.89 4.05 0.11
CA ASN A 44 -7.57 3.86 1.37
C ASN A 44 -7.09 2.60 2.08
N LEU A 45 -6.88 1.53 1.32
CA LEU A 45 -6.38 0.28 1.88
C LEU A 45 -5.01 0.45 2.51
N TYR A 46 -4.09 1.10 1.80
CA TYR A 46 -2.73 1.28 2.30
C TYR A 46 -2.72 2.19 3.52
N GLN A 47 -3.52 3.26 3.49
CA GLN A 47 -3.60 4.16 4.62
C GLN A 47 -4.15 3.45 5.86
N LYS A 48 -5.16 2.63 5.66
CA LYS A 48 -5.76 1.85 6.74
C LYS A 48 -4.76 0.87 7.35
N GLU A 49 -3.86 0.32 6.53
CA GLU A 49 -2.89 -0.66 6.99
C GLU A 49 -1.60 0.00 7.52
N GLY A 50 -1.60 1.30 7.66
CA GLY A 50 -0.49 1.98 8.32
C GLY A 50 0.55 2.58 7.42
N PHE A 51 0.31 2.63 6.12
CA PHE A 51 1.22 3.31 5.20
C PHE A 51 0.96 4.80 5.25
N GLU A 52 2.03 5.58 5.15
CA GLU A 52 1.95 7.03 5.20
C GLU A 52 2.47 7.63 3.90
N ILE A 53 1.86 8.73 3.47
CA ILE A 53 2.34 9.45 2.30
C ILE A 53 3.62 10.17 2.68
N VAL A 54 4.70 9.89 1.95
CA VAL A 54 5.98 10.56 2.18
C VAL A 54 6.33 11.50 1.03
N GLN A 55 5.68 11.32 -0.12
CA GLN A 55 5.94 12.17 -1.28
C GLN A 55 4.75 12.10 -2.22
N MET A 56 4.48 13.20 -2.91
CA MET A 56 3.48 13.26 -3.97
C MET A 56 4.17 13.62 -5.27
N VAL A 57 3.91 12.83 -6.31
CA VAL A 57 4.43 13.08 -7.65
C VAL A 57 3.26 13.49 -8.53
N GLU A 58 3.39 14.63 -9.22
CA GLU A 58 2.25 15.16 -9.98
C GLU A 58 2.34 14.85 -11.47
N GLU A 59 3.50 14.55 -11.99
CA GLU A 59 3.67 14.30 -13.42
C GLU A 59 4.37 12.97 -13.64
N PRO A 60 4.03 12.27 -14.71
CA PRO A 60 3.00 12.55 -15.71
C PRO A 60 1.58 12.34 -15.19
N VAL A 61 1.42 11.60 -14.09
CA VAL A 61 0.15 11.33 -13.45
C VAL A 61 0.35 11.48 -11.95
N ARG A 62 -0.63 12.08 -11.28
CA ARG A 62 -0.52 12.26 -9.84
C ARG A 62 -0.54 10.92 -9.12
N LYS A 63 0.44 10.72 -8.30
CA LYS A 63 0.55 9.50 -7.50
C LYS A 63 1.22 9.82 -6.16
N TYR A 64 0.98 8.97 -5.18
CA TYR A 64 1.60 9.08 -3.87
C TYR A 64 2.63 8.00 -3.68
N ILE A 65 3.74 8.36 -3.07
CA ILE A 65 4.72 7.38 -2.60
C ILE A 65 4.43 7.20 -1.12
N MET A 66 4.09 5.99 -0.73
CA MET A 66 3.71 5.67 0.63
C MET A 66 4.70 4.69 1.22
N LYS A 67 4.95 4.84 2.51
CA LYS A 67 5.88 3.96 3.21
C LYS A 67 5.27 3.49 4.53
N LYS A 68 5.65 2.27 4.89
CA LYS A 68 5.34 1.72 6.20
C LYS A 68 6.65 1.32 6.86
N PHE A 69 6.85 1.80 8.06
CA PHE A 69 8.08 1.52 8.83
C PHE A 69 7.81 0.40 9.82
N ARG A 70 8.88 -0.34 10.11
CA ARG A 70 8.82 -1.44 11.08
C ARG A 70 8.37 -0.96 12.45
#